data_445e73ab6ad58250d97b03c536432ff4
#
_entry.id   445e73ab6ad58250d97b03c536432ff4
#
_cell.length_a   1.000
_cell.length_b   1.000
_cell.length_c   1.000
_cell.angle_alpha   90.00
_cell.angle_beta   90.00
_cell.angle_gamma   90.00
#
_symmetry.space_group_name_H-M   'P 1'
#
loop_
_entity.id
_entity.type
_entity.pdbx_description
1 polymer ?
#
loop_
_entity_poly.entity_id
_entity_poly.type
_entity_poly.pdbx_seq_one_letter_code
_entity_poly.pdbx_strand_id
1 'polypeptide(L)'
;MTMVLAALPLTTAVIAAVPQDADDLRRALEEIERLKQSNAALAEKVGVLEEKVVQGNDATWLTEQRANEIRAIVTDVLADATTRTNLADGGTGGYDAKKGFYLASADGNYTLQIKGETQFRWAYTSRDVGTATAAQGSPSSTTSGDVWGFEVRRARMTFYGTVVDPSWYYELKLGFVRGNGQGLLEDAFVEKKFDGGVSLRAGQFKAPFLRESIDSVTGLMAVERSLVDSFFTAGRPQGLRLALESEFVRVEGFYGDELSALGSAPYSIVGDAAADLNASPALGVPGSFNSGYTAVQTDYAFIGRIEAKTAGEWKQFKDMQSFRGETAAALFGLAGYIQQVAPISNANGATPDVMWSATADMRIDFGGSSIFIYGVYRDVSLQAAQPTRGGDDADDLQQWGAVAQGGYFLTDNIEAFLRYELGNSDTDKYRVQASADEAEGEQLSVLTVGANYWPLGVKNRIKLSGDFGYSFAPLIDFASNGANWLPDYTEANGATSSGEWVVRTQLQFQF
;
A
#
# COMPACT_ATOMS: atom_id res chain seq x y z
N MET A 1 20.03 2.79 45.18
CA MET A 1 19.04 1.93 44.51
C MET A 1 19.79 1.11 43.50
N THR A 2 20.14 -0.08 43.88
CA THR A 2 21.13 -0.96 43.25
C THR A 2 20.45 -1.72 42.11
N MET A 3 20.82 -1.41 40.89
CA MET A 3 20.34 -2.15 39.73
C MET A 3 21.32 -3.30 39.42
N VAL A 4 20.90 -4.51 39.75
CA VAL A 4 21.61 -5.75 39.46
C VAL A 4 21.32 -6.07 37.99
N LEU A 5 22.29 -5.90 37.08
CA LEU A 5 22.25 -6.47 35.74
C LEU A 5 22.54 -7.97 35.86
N ALA A 6 21.49 -8.77 35.68
CA ALA A 6 21.64 -10.20 35.53
C ALA A 6 22.21 -10.52 34.13
N ALA A 7 23.40 -11.05 34.08
CA ALA A 7 23.98 -11.66 32.90
C ALA A 7 23.19 -12.92 32.54
N LEU A 8 22.43 -12.90 31.46
CA LEU A 8 21.84 -14.08 30.85
C LEU A 8 22.92 -14.84 30.05
N PRO A 9 23.08 -16.13 30.28
CA PRO A 9 23.95 -16.95 29.43
C PRO A 9 23.26 -17.16 28.07
N LEU A 10 23.86 -16.62 27.00
CA LEU A 10 23.54 -16.97 25.64
C LEU A 10 24.05 -18.40 25.33
N THR A 11 23.27 -19.39 25.73
CA THR A 11 23.33 -20.72 25.16
C THR A 11 22.17 -20.89 24.22
N THR A 12 22.34 -20.51 22.97
CA THR A 12 21.41 -20.88 21.89
C THR A 12 22.17 -21.55 20.77
N ALA A 13 21.85 -22.80 20.63
CA ALA A 13 22.10 -23.75 19.59
C ALA A 13 22.51 -23.17 18.24
N VAL A 14 23.80 -23.26 17.95
CA VAL A 14 24.31 -23.37 16.61
C VAL A 14 23.99 -24.80 16.17
N ILE A 15 22.94 -24.96 15.37
CA ILE A 15 22.83 -26.16 14.54
C ILE A 15 23.81 -25.94 13.41
N ALA A 16 25.06 -26.28 13.67
CA ALA A 16 26.10 -26.34 12.67
C ALA A 16 25.74 -27.46 11.69
N ALA A 17 25.72 -27.14 10.41
CA ALA A 17 25.91 -28.14 9.38
C ALA A 17 27.19 -28.92 9.74
N VAL A 18 27.09 -30.21 9.82
CA VAL A 18 28.25 -31.09 10.12
C VAL A 18 29.28 -30.89 9.00
N PRO A 19 30.52 -30.43 9.29
CA PRO A 19 31.52 -30.27 8.27
C PRO A 19 31.85 -31.64 7.65
N GLN A 20 31.77 -31.74 6.34
CA GLN A 20 32.06 -32.97 5.61
C GLN A 20 33.56 -33.14 5.31
N ASP A 21 34.42 -32.18 5.67
CA ASP A 21 35.83 -32.22 5.38
C ASP A 21 36.65 -31.87 6.63
N ALA A 22 37.76 -32.59 6.86
CA ALA A 22 38.67 -32.40 8.00
C ALA A 22 39.29 -31.00 8.05
N ASP A 23 39.45 -30.36 6.90
CA ASP A 23 39.97 -29.00 6.79
C ASP A 23 38.98 -27.94 7.27
N ASP A 24 37.71 -28.13 7.07
CA ASP A 24 36.65 -27.22 7.57
C ASP A 24 36.53 -27.29 9.09
N LEU A 25 36.67 -28.51 9.66
CA LEU A 25 36.72 -28.69 11.11
C LEU A 25 37.93 -28.01 11.73
N ARG A 26 39.07 -28.07 11.07
CA ARG A 26 40.31 -27.43 11.53
C ARG A 26 40.19 -25.91 11.50
N ARG A 27 39.64 -25.33 10.45
CA ARG A 27 39.34 -23.88 10.34
C ARG A 27 38.36 -23.43 11.43
N ALA A 28 37.32 -24.20 11.67
CA ALA A 28 36.32 -23.90 12.72
C ALA A 28 36.98 -23.93 14.12
N LEU A 29 37.88 -24.88 14.39
CA LEU A 29 38.62 -24.95 15.65
C LEU A 29 39.59 -23.78 15.82
N GLU A 30 40.30 -23.38 14.78
CA GLU A 30 41.20 -22.22 14.80
C GLU A 30 40.41 -20.92 15.05
N GLU A 31 39.22 -20.79 14.47
CA GLU A 31 38.36 -19.62 14.69
C GLU A 31 37.76 -19.58 16.10
N ILE A 32 37.37 -20.73 16.66
CA ILE A 32 36.91 -20.85 18.06
C ILE A 32 38.05 -20.43 19.03
N GLU A 33 39.29 -20.85 18.77
CA GLU A 33 40.44 -20.49 19.60
C GLU A 33 40.73 -18.98 19.53
N ARG A 34 40.64 -18.39 18.35
CA ARG A 34 40.76 -16.95 18.12
C ARG A 34 39.65 -16.14 18.80
N LEU A 35 38.40 -16.66 18.77
CA LEU A 35 37.25 -16.04 19.47
C LEU A 35 37.41 -16.11 20.99
N LYS A 36 37.97 -17.21 21.53
CA LYS A 36 38.30 -17.34 22.98
C LYS A 36 39.36 -16.32 23.40
N GLN A 37 40.44 -16.15 22.60
CA GLN A 37 41.49 -15.17 22.88
C GLN A 37 40.92 -13.71 22.82
N SER A 38 40.07 -13.42 21.85
CA SER A 38 39.41 -12.12 21.73
C SER A 38 38.48 -11.84 22.90
N ASN A 39 37.73 -12.83 23.35
CA ASN A 39 36.84 -12.70 24.51
C ASN A 39 37.64 -12.53 25.82
N ALA A 40 38.76 -13.19 25.98
CA ALA A 40 39.65 -12.98 27.12
C ALA A 40 40.21 -11.56 27.15
N ALA A 41 40.64 -11.02 26.01
CA ALA A 41 41.13 -9.65 25.89
C ALA A 41 40.04 -8.60 26.16
N LEU A 42 38.78 -8.89 25.76
CA LEU A 42 37.62 -8.04 26.08
C LEU A 42 37.29 -8.08 27.56
N ALA A 43 37.33 -9.24 28.19
CA ALA A 43 37.08 -9.38 29.64
C ALA A 43 38.16 -8.62 30.46
N GLU A 44 39.41 -8.64 30.03
CA GLU A 44 40.50 -7.86 30.65
C GLU A 44 40.24 -6.35 30.50
N LYS A 45 39.86 -5.89 29.31
CA LYS A 45 39.51 -4.47 29.07
C LYS A 45 38.32 -4.02 29.92
N VAL A 46 37.30 -4.86 30.07
CA VAL A 46 36.11 -4.58 30.91
C VAL A 46 36.51 -4.50 32.37
N GLY A 47 37.36 -5.40 32.88
CA GLY A 47 37.90 -5.34 34.24
C GLY A 47 38.67 -4.06 34.54
N VAL A 48 39.52 -3.62 33.61
CA VAL A 48 40.26 -2.34 33.73
C VAL A 48 39.31 -1.14 33.73
N LEU A 49 38.22 -1.20 32.98
CA LEU A 49 37.20 -0.15 32.95
C LEU A 49 36.36 -0.12 34.25
N GLU A 50 36.00 -1.28 34.79
CA GLU A 50 35.31 -1.39 36.06
C GLU A 50 36.18 -0.85 37.23
N GLU A 51 37.48 -1.16 37.23
CA GLU A 51 38.40 -0.66 38.24
C GLU A 51 38.56 0.87 38.15
N LYS A 52 38.61 1.44 36.94
CA LYS A 52 38.64 2.89 36.70
C LYS A 52 37.29 3.59 37.10
N VAL A 53 36.16 2.94 36.91
CA VAL A 53 34.84 3.45 37.32
C VAL A 53 34.73 3.47 38.86
N VAL A 54 35.24 2.46 39.52
CA VAL A 54 35.22 2.38 41.01
C VAL A 54 36.13 3.43 41.67
N GLN A 55 37.26 3.80 41.03
CA GLN A 55 38.20 4.81 41.50
C GLN A 55 37.76 6.26 41.20
N GLY A 56 36.72 6.47 40.40
CA GLY A 56 36.30 7.77 39.89
C GLY A 56 35.06 8.38 40.55
N ASN A 57 34.90 8.30 41.86
CA ASN A 57 33.71 8.78 42.56
C ASN A 57 33.74 10.30 42.88
N ASP A 58 34.41 11.11 42.04
CA ASP A 58 34.37 12.56 42.11
C ASP A 58 33.52 13.18 40.99
N ALA A 59 32.84 14.27 41.31
CA ALA A 59 31.82 14.98 40.50
C ALA A 59 32.35 15.55 39.14
N THR A 60 33.60 15.25 38.76
CA THR A 60 34.27 15.64 37.54
C THR A 60 34.61 14.47 36.61
N TRP A 61 33.94 13.32 36.74
CA TRP A 61 34.23 12.11 35.98
C TRP A 61 34.04 12.22 34.47
N LEU A 62 33.25 13.20 33.99
CA LEU A 62 33.02 13.52 32.58
C LEU A 62 33.94 14.65 32.10
N THR A 63 35.27 14.54 32.27
CA THR A 63 36.17 15.43 31.57
C THR A 63 36.15 15.20 30.07
N GLU A 64 36.38 16.24 29.27
CA GLU A 64 36.41 16.18 27.81
C GLU A 64 37.37 15.08 27.30
N GLN A 65 38.45 14.83 28.02
CA GLN A 65 39.41 13.78 27.73
C GLN A 65 38.83 12.38 27.90
N ARG A 66 38.03 12.11 28.93
CA ARG A 66 37.36 10.84 29.14
C ARG A 66 36.20 10.63 28.16
N ALA A 67 35.50 11.69 27.81
CA ALA A 67 34.45 11.62 26.76
C ALA A 67 35.07 11.24 25.41
N ASN A 68 36.29 11.73 25.11
CA ASN A 68 37.01 11.36 23.89
C ASN A 68 37.56 9.94 23.96
N GLU A 69 38.04 9.48 25.13
CA GLU A 69 38.47 8.08 25.31
C GLU A 69 37.30 7.10 25.16
N ILE A 70 36.15 7.43 25.73
CA ILE A 70 34.91 6.62 25.58
C ILE A 70 34.48 6.61 24.12
N ARG A 71 34.48 7.76 23.41
CA ARG A 71 34.17 7.80 21.98
C ARG A 71 35.15 6.95 21.17
N ALA A 72 36.44 7.00 21.46
CA ALA A 72 37.46 6.19 20.78
C ALA A 72 37.21 4.69 20.98
N ILE A 73 36.92 4.27 22.22
CA ILE A 73 36.60 2.87 22.55
C ILE A 73 35.31 2.42 21.87
N VAL A 74 34.24 3.26 21.91
CA VAL A 74 32.98 2.95 21.23
C VAL A 74 33.15 2.87 19.73
N THR A 75 33.95 3.76 19.14
CA THR A 75 34.28 3.73 17.71
C THR A 75 35.08 2.49 17.34
N ASP A 76 36.04 2.09 18.16
CA ASP A 76 36.85 0.88 17.97
C ASP A 76 36.03 -0.40 18.10
N VAL A 77 35.12 -0.47 19.09
CA VAL A 77 34.18 -1.59 19.26
C VAL A 77 33.17 -1.66 18.12
N LEU A 78 32.68 -0.52 17.63
CA LEU A 78 31.81 -0.48 16.47
C LEU A 78 32.53 -0.87 15.18
N ALA A 79 33.77 -0.43 15.00
CA ALA A 79 34.61 -0.84 13.87
C ALA A 79 34.91 -2.34 13.91
N ASP A 80 35.23 -2.91 15.10
CA ASP A 80 35.45 -4.35 15.29
C ASP A 80 34.16 -5.14 15.07
N ALA A 81 33.00 -4.65 15.52
CA ALA A 81 31.68 -5.25 15.23
C ALA A 81 31.39 -5.23 13.72
N THR A 82 31.69 -4.13 13.03
CA THR A 82 31.52 -4.02 11.57
C THR A 82 32.48 -4.97 10.85
N THR A 83 33.74 -5.09 11.33
CA THR A 83 34.74 -6.03 10.78
C THR A 83 34.34 -7.48 10.99
N ARG A 84 33.72 -7.81 12.14
CA ARG A 84 33.19 -9.17 12.41
C ARG A 84 31.98 -9.54 11.56
N THR A 85 31.11 -8.58 11.28
CA THR A 85 29.97 -8.78 10.35
C THR A 85 30.44 -9.02 8.92
N ASN A 86 31.59 -8.42 8.56
CA ASN A 86 32.21 -8.57 7.24
C ASN A 86 33.07 -9.83 7.11
N LEU A 87 33.42 -10.50 8.22
CA LEU A 87 34.38 -11.60 8.24
C LEU A 87 33.78 -13.00 8.04
N ALA A 88 32.46 -13.17 8.24
CA ALA A 88 31.88 -14.51 8.15
C ALA A 88 31.77 -15.03 6.70
N ASP A 89 31.60 -14.14 5.69
CA ASP A 89 31.48 -14.55 4.28
C ASP A 89 31.73 -13.40 3.29
N GLY A 90 32.41 -12.32 3.70
CA GLY A 90 32.63 -11.15 2.85
C GLY A 90 31.38 -10.32 2.55
N GLY A 91 30.25 -10.60 3.20
CA GLY A 91 29.02 -9.85 3.07
C GLY A 91 29.06 -8.50 3.78
N THR A 92 28.26 -7.56 3.32
CA THR A 92 28.12 -6.22 3.92
C THR A 92 26.71 -5.98 4.40
N GLY A 93 26.57 -5.26 5.54
CA GLY A 93 25.27 -4.84 6.07
C GLY A 93 25.37 -3.45 6.68
N GLY A 94 24.28 -2.71 6.64
CA GLY A 94 24.26 -1.35 7.17
C GLY A 94 22.97 -0.60 6.85
N TYR A 95 23.06 0.71 7.01
CA TYR A 95 22.01 1.64 6.60
C TYR A 95 22.57 2.60 5.54
N ASP A 96 21.86 2.74 4.45
CA ASP A 96 22.14 3.70 3.39
C ASP A 96 20.91 4.60 3.16
N ALA A 97 21.12 5.89 2.99
CA ALA A 97 20.01 6.84 2.86
C ALA A 97 19.07 6.56 1.66
N LYS A 98 19.56 5.88 0.63
CA LYS A 98 18.77 5.51 -0.57
C LYS A 98 18.21 4.09 -0.47
N LYS A 99 18.95 3.15 0.14
CA LYS A 99 18.60 1.72 0.20
C LYS A 99 17.82 1.35 1.48
N GLY A 100 17.91 2.17 2.54
CA GLY A 100 17.41 1.81 3.86
C GLY A 100 18.35 0.83 4.57
N PHE A 101 17.82 -0.02 5.43
CA PHE A 101 18.57 -1.14 6.02
C PHE A 101 18.81 -2.20 4.95
N TYR A 102 20.04 -2.69 4.86
CA TYR A 102 20.41 -3.69 3.87
C TYR A 102 21.41 -4.71 4.37
N LEU A 103 21.36 -5.90 3.77
CA LEU A 103 22.38 -6.93 3.80
C LEU A 103 22.73 -7.27 2.35
N ALA A 104 24.01 -7.54 2.08
CA ALA A 104 24.46 -7.91 0.74
C ALA A 104 25.60 -8.93 0.85
N SER A 105 25.65 -9.91 -0.06
CA SER A 105 26.82 -10.78 -0.26
C SER A 105 28.01 -9.99 -0.79
N ALA A 106 29.22 -10.53 -0.65
CA ALA A 106 30.45 -9.88 -1.11
C ALA A 106 30.46 -9.57 -2.62
N ASP A 107 29.86 -10.44 -3.41
CA ASP A 107 29.72 -10.30 -4.86
C ASP A 107 28.55 -9.40 -5.28
N GLY A 108 27.71 -8.96 -4.33
CA GLY A 108 26.53 -8.13 -4.57
C GLY A 108 25.36 -8.83 -5.27
N ASN A 109 25.44 -10.13 -5.49
CA ASN A 109 24.42 -10.90 -6.20
C ASN A 109 23.18 -11.15 -5.33
N TYR A 110 23.40 -11.38 -4.03
CA TYR A 110 22.32 -11.58 -3.06
C TYR A 110 22.19 -10.33 -2.20
N THR A 111 21.03 -9.71 -2.24
CA THR A 111 20.75 -8.53 -1.40
C THR A 111 19.40 -8.68 -0.71
N LEU A 112 19.32 -8.17 0.52
CA LEU A 112 18.09 -7.98 1.25
C LEU A 112 18.02 -6.53 1.71
N GLN A 113 16.95 -5.85 1.37
CA GLN A 113 16.66 -4.50 1.83
C GLN A 113 15.34 -4.51 2.59
N ILE A 114 15.24 -3.71 3.64
CA ILE A 114 14.06 -3.63 4.49
C ILE A 114 13.57 -2.18 4.50
N LYS A 115 12.28 -2.00 4.22
CA LYS A 115 11.58 -0.73 4.35
C LYS A 115 10.37 -0.90 5.25
N GLY A 116 10.07 0.12 6.02
CA GLY A 116 8.84 0.21 6.78
C GLY A 116 8.08 1.49 6.46
N GLU A 117 6.75 1.41 6.55
CA GLU A 117 5.89 2.57 6.48
C GLU A 117 4.80 2.49 7.55
N THR A 118 4.51 3.63 8.15
CA THR A 118 3.39 3.79 9.08
C THR A 118 2.64 5.07 8.74
N GLN A 119 1.31 4.96 8.68
CA GLN A 119 0.41 6.09 8.52
C GLN A 119 -0.53 6.11 9.72
N PHE A 120 -0.40 7.14 10.55
CA PHE A 120 -1.27 7.42 11.68
C PHE A 120 -2.19 8.58 11.30
N ARG A 121 -3.49 8.42 11.52
CA ARG A 121 -4.52 9.33 11.04
C ARG A 121 -5.49 9.69 12.14
N TRP A 122 -5.98 10.90 12.10
CA TRP A 122 -7.22 11.34 12.70
C TRP A 122 -8.19 11.73 11.59
N ALA A 123 -9.45 11.34 11.75
CA ALA A 123 -10.51 11.70 10.83
C ALA A 123 -11.77 12.12 11.59
N TYR A 124 -12.52 13.03 11.01
CA TYR A 124 -13.86 13.43 11.43
C TYR A 124 -14.73 13.45 10.18
N THR A 125 -15.83 12.70 10.20
CA THR A 125 -16.81 12.67 9.12
C THR A 125 -18.15 13.07 9.65
N SER A 126 -18.89 13.86 8.90
CA SER A 126 -20.23 14.35 9.23
C SER A 126 -21.13 14.30 8.02
N ARG A 127 -22.39 13.96 8.25
CA ARG A 127 -23.48 14.08 7.29
C ARG A 127 -24.76 14.46 8.00
N ASP A 128 -25.68 15.08 7.28
CA ASP A 128 -27.01 15.33 7.79
C ASP A 128 -27.82 14.02 7.79
N VAL A 129 -28.04 13.46 8.95
CA VAL A 129 -28.98 12.37 9.16
C VAL A 129 -30.28 13.02 9.60
N GLY A 130 -31.24 13.13 8.69
CA GLY A 130 -32.60 13.56 9.05
C GLY A 130 -33.12 12.85 10.31
N THR A 131 -34.30 13.17 10.77
CA THR A 131 -34.96 12.53 11.93
C THR A 131 -35.37 11.08 11.67
N ALA A 132 -34.41 10.23 11.25
CA ALA A 132 -34.69 8.83 10.99
C ALA A 132 -34.88 8.06 12.31
N THR A 133 -35.99 7.45 12.48
CA THR A 133 -36.25 6.44 13.50
C THR A 133 -35.45 5.20 13.15
N ALA A 134 -34.45 4.87 13.98
CA ALA A 134 -33.67 3.64 13.83
C ALA A 134 -34.62 2.45 13.66
N ALA A 135 -34.50 1.71 12.57
CA ALA A 135 -35.16 0.43 12.41
C ALA A 135 -34.66 -0.49 13.54
N GLN A 136 -35.60 -0.92 14.36
CA GLN A 136 -35.30 -1.77 15.53
C GLN A 136 -34.67 -3.08 15.06
N GLY A 137 -33.43 -3.32 15.45
CA GLY A 137 -32.84 -4.65 15.40
C GLY A 137 -31.44 -4.78 14.83
N SER A 138 -30.83 -3.72 14.31
CA SER A 138 -29.46 -3.81 13.84
C SER A 138 -28.48 -3.16 14.83
N PRO A 139 -27.51 -3.92 15.40
CA PRO A 139 -26.51 -3.33 16.32
C PRO A 139 -25.49 -2.42 15.68
N SER A 140 -25.58 -2.17 14.36
CA SER A 140 -24.63 -1.34 13.62
C SER A 140 -25.23 -0.07 13.01
N SER A 141 -26.50 0.29 13.31
CA SER A 141 -27.01 1.60 12.90
C SER A 141 -26.38 2.69 13.76
N THR A 142 -25.29 3.28 13.29
CA THR A 142 -24.82 4.55 13.81
C THR A 142 -25.87 5.60 13.50
N THR A 143 -26.74 5.89 14.46
CA THR A 143 -27.71 6.98 14.43
C THR A 143 -27.06 8.36 14.52
N SER A 144 -25.74 8.43 14.53
CA SER A 144 -24.98 9.68 14.59
C SER A 144 -24.49 10.07 13.22
N GLY A 145 -24.86 11.28 12.77
CA GLY A 145 -24.29 11.91 11.57
C GLY A 145 -22.81 12.24 11.69
N ASP A 146 -22.25 12.19 12.90
CA ASP A 146 -20.89 12.60 13.21
C ASP A 146 -20.09 11.43 13.76
N VAL A 147 -18.97 11.11 13.11
CA VAL A 147 -18.03 10.07 13.54
C VAL A 147 -16.59 10.60 13.47
N TRP A 148 -15.82 10.41 14.52
CA TRP A 148 -14.42 10.79 14.54
C TRP A 148 -13.56 9.80 15.32
N GLY A 149 -12.27 9.79 15.03
CA GLY A 149 -11.36 8.93 15.75
C GLY A 149 -9.94 8.94 15.21
N PHE A 150 -9.08 8.22 15.92
CA PHE A 150 -7.71 7.93 15.53
C PHE A 150 -7.60 6.51 14.99
N GLU A 151 -6.74 6.33 14.02
CA GLU A 151 -6.42 5.02 13.48
C GLU A 151 -4.95 4.91 13.02
N VAL A 152 -4.38 3.72 13.13
CA VAL A 152 -3.22 3.34 12.33
C VAL A 152 -3.75 2.88 10.99
N ARG A 153 -3.74 3.77 10.02
CA ARG A 153 -4.33 3.50 8.71
C ARG A 153 -3.59 2.44 7.93
N ARG A 154 -2.25 2.50 7.98
CA ARG A 154 -1.36 1.52 7.37
C ARG A 154 -0.13 1.32 8.24
N ALA A 155 0.23 0.08 8.44
CA ALA A 155 1.53 -0.33 8.94
C ALA A 155 2.01 -1.43 8.00
N ARG A 156 3.18 -1.23 7.36
CA ARG A 156 3.69 -2.12 6.34
C ARG A 156 5.18 -2.34 6.49
N MET A 157 5.62 -3.53 6.11
CA MET A 157 7.02 -3.89 6.04
C MET A 157 7.29 -4.55 4.69
N THR A 158 8.32 -4.09 3.99
CA THR A 158 8.72 -4.61 2.69
C THR A 158 10.13 -5.15 2.76
N PHE A 159 10.28 -6.40 2.35
CA PHE A 159 11.56 -7.10 2.15
C PHE A 159 11.77 -7.23 0.66
N TYR A 160 12.88 -6.73 0.14
CA TYR A 160 13.15 -6.76 -1.28
C TYR A 160 14.66 -6.81 -1.56
N GLY A 161 15.02 -7.26 -2.74
CA GLY A 161 16.43 -7.38 -3.10
C GLY A 161 16.65 -8.18 -4.36
N THR A 162 17.85 -8.74 -4.49
CA THR A 162 18.26 -9.58 -5.62
C THR A 162 18.70 -10.96 -5.14
N VAL A 163 18.56 -11.95 -6.01
CA VAL A 163 19.01 -13.33 -5.79
C VAL A 163 19.66 -13.85 -7.06
N VAL A 164 20.65 -14.74 -6.96
CA VAL A 164 21.39 -15.34 -8.07
C VAL A 164 22.30 -14.32 -8.76
N ASP A 165 21.74 -13.24 -9.30
CA ASP A 165 22.42 -12.10 -9.90
C ASP A 165 21.51 -10.86 -9.85
N PRO A 166 22.01 -9.62 -10.11
CA PRO A 166 21.22 -8.39 -10.01
C PRO A 166 20.02 -8.31 -10.97
N SER A 167 19.89 -9.20 -11.95
CA SER A 167 18.74 -9.24 -12.85
C SER A 167 17.52 -9.97 -12.28
N TRP A 168 17.70 -10.76 -11.21
CA TRP A 168 16.63 -11.44 -10.48
C TRP A 168 16.26 -10.64 -9.23
N TYR A 169 15.16 -9.93 -9.29
CA TYR A 169 14.60 -9.13 -8.21
C TYR A 169 13.45 -9.86 -7.52
N TYR A 170 13.32 -9.71 -6.20
CA TYR A 170 12.18 -10.19 -5.45
C TYR A 170 11.62 -9.12 -4.52
N GLU A 171 10.35 -9.22 -4.20
CA GLU A 171 9.69 -8.38 -3.20
C GLU A 171 8.65 -9.19 -2.42
N LEU A 172 8.68 -9.02 -1.08
CA LEU A 172 7.67 -9.47 -0.15
C LEU A 172 7.20 -8.27 0.66
N LYS A 173 5.94 -7.91 0.55
CA LYS A 173 5.33 -6.83 1.31
C LYS A 173 4.25 -7.36 2.23
N LEU A 174 4.44 -7.12 3.52
CA LEU A 174 3.49 -7.43 4.56
C LEU A 174 2.77 -6.16 5.00
N GLY A 175 1.45 -6.18 4.99
CA GLY A 175 0.58 -5.19 5.62
C GLY A 175 -0.02 -5.74 6.91
N PHE A 176 -0.48 -4.87 7.78
CA PHE A 176 -1.23 -5.26 8.97
C PHE A 176 -2.65 -4.74 8.87
N VAL A 177 -3.61 -5.66 9.02
CA VAL A 177 -5.04 -5.35 8.89
C VAL A 177 -5.47 -4.43 10.02
N ARG A 178 -6.18 -3.37 9.64
CA ARG A 178 -6.80 -2.46 10.60
C ARG A 178 -7.86 -3.20 11.43
N GLY A 179 -7.86 -2.98 12.71
CA GLY A 179 -8.84 -3.53 13.66
C GLY A 179 -8.36 -4.77 14.41
N ASN A 180 -7.65 -5.70 13.77
CA ASN A 180 -7.17 -6.91 14.45
C ASN A 180 -5.64 -7.10 14.40
N GLY A 181 -4.93 -6.32 13.59
CA GLY A 181 -3.47 -6.40 13.48
C GLY A 181 -2.94 -7.66 12.79
N GLN A 182 -3.80 -8.47 12.17
CA GLN A 182 -3.36 -9.62 11.40
C GLN A 182 -2.43 -9.22 10.26
N GLY A 183 -1.38 -10.01 10.04
CA GLY A 183 -0.48 -9.86 8.90
C GLY A 183 -1.19 -10.27 7.60
N LEU A 184 -1.01 -9.46 6.57
CA LEU A 184 -1.54 -9.67 5.24
C LEU A 184 -0.41 -9.60 4.23
N LEU A 185 -0.30 -10.60 3.35
CA LEU A 185 0.67 -10.60 2.27
C LEU A 185 0.15 -9.72 1.11
N GLU A 186 0.60 -8.46 1.03
CA GLU A 186 0.16 -7.55 -0.03
C GLU A 186 0.83 -7.83 -1.37
N ASP A 187 2.15 -7.88 -1.41
CA ASP A 187 2.92 -8.19 -2.62
C ASP A 187 3.87 -9.37 -2.35
N ALA A 188 3.96 -10.31 -3.27
CA ALA A 188 4.89 -11.44 -3.23
C ALA A 188 5.22 -11.87 -4.65
N PHE A 189 6.39 -11.46 -5.15
CA PHE A 189 6.76 -11.76 -6.53
C PHE A 189 8.26 -11.88 -6.75
N VAL A 190 8.61 -12.53 -7.85
CA VAL A 190 9.95 -12.54 -8.43
C VAL A 190 9.89 -11.93 -9.83
N GLU A 191 10.90 -11.14 -10.17
CA GLU A 191 11.03 -10.49 -11.48
C GLU A 191 12.42 -10.77 -12.08
N LYS A 192 12.44 -11.27 -13.31
CA LYS A 192 13.66 -11.38 -14.13
C LYS A 192 13.70 -10.22 -15.12
N LYS A 193 14.80 -9.49 -15.08
CA LYS A 193 15.14 -8.45 -16.08
C LYS A 193 16.06 -9.04 -17.12
N PHE A 194 15.72 -8.83 -18.39
CA PHE A 194 16.49 -9.22 -19.56
C PHE A 194 17.12 -7.97 -20.19
N ASP A 195 18.07 -8.21 -21.08
CA ASP A 195 18.62 -7.14 -21.89
C ASP A 195 17.54 -6.49 -22.78
N GLY A 196 17.76 -5.23 -23.16
CA GLY A 196 16.81 -4.50 -24.02
C GLY A 196 15.55 -3.99 -23.31
N GLY A 197 15.53 -3.96 -21.97
CA GLY A 197 14.43 -3.39 -21.17
C GLY A 197 13.23 -4.31 -20.98
N VAL A 198 13.35 -5.59 -21.35
CA VAL A 198 12.31 -6.60 -21.12
C VAL A 198 12.37 -7.10 -19.69
N SER A 199 11.21 -7.29 -19.04
CA SER A 199 11.14 -7.98 -17.76
C SER A 199 9.93 -8.91 -17.68
N LEU A 200 10.10 -10.03 -16.96
CA LEU A 200 9.05 -10.99 -16.65
C LEU A 200 8.90 -11.07 -15.13
N ARG A 201 7.68 -10.85 -14.65
CA ARG A 201 7.33 -10.95 -13.21
C ARG A 201 6.30 -12.05 -13.00
N ALA A 202 6.46 -12.83 -11.94
CA ALA A 202 5.52 -13.85 -11.50
C ALA A 202 5.21 -13.69 -10.03
N GLY A 203 3.95 -13.83 -9.64
CA GLY A 203 3.48 -13.75 -8.26
C GLY A 203 2.28 -12.83 -8.08
N GLN A 204 2.12 -12.31 -6.86
CA GLN A 204 1.07 -11.36 -6.47
C GLN A 204 1.63 -9.95 -6.44
N PHE A 205 1.04 -9.02 -7.17
CA PHE A 205 1.48 -7.63 -7.26
C PHE A 205 0.37 -6.73 -7.80
N LYS A 206 0.57 -5.41 -7.72
CA LYS A 206 -0.38 -4.44 -8.26
C LYS A 206 -0.59 -4.64 -9.75
N ALA A 207 -1.86 -4.77 -10.17
CA ALA A 207 -2.25 -4.88 -11.57
C ALA A 207 -1.85 -3.60 -12.35
N PRO A 208 -1.33 -3.74 -13.58
CA PRO A 208 -0.96 -2.59 -14.42
C PRO A 208 -2.20 -1.97 -15.10
N PHE A 209 -3.13 -1.42 -14.32
CA PHE A 209 -4.38 -0.87 -14.82
C PHE A 209 -4.50 0.62 -14.50
N LEU A 210 -5.09 1.02 -13.35
CA LEU A 210 -5.22 2.43 -12.97
C LEU A 210 -3.89 3.01 -12.49
N ARG A 211 -3.52 4.17 -13.04
CA ARG A 211 -2.26 4.84 -12.66
C ARG A 211 -2.22 5.17 -11.18
N GLU A 212 -3.32 5.65 -10.59
CA GLU A 212 -3.41 5.98 -9.17
C GLU A 212 -3.18 4.74 -8.29
N SER A 213 -3.69 3.57 -8.69
CA SER A 213 -3.45 2.30 -8.00
C SER A 213 -1.99 1.86 -8.08
N ILE A 214 -1.34 2.04 -9.24
CA ILE A 214 0.06 1.67 -9.46
C ILE A 214 1.00 2.46 -8.55
N ASP A 215 0.73 3.75 -8.36
CA ASP A 215 1.55 4.63 -7.54
C ASP A 215 1.54 4.23 -6.06
N SER A 216 2.62 4.59 -5.36
CA SER A 216 2.73 4.31 -3.93
C SER A 216 1.73 5.15 -3.14
N VAL A 217 1.12 4.55 -2.13
CA VAL A 217 0.26 5.30 -1.18
C VAL A 217 1.02 6.40 -0.43
N THR A 218 2.33 6.27 -0.33
CA THR A 218 3.19 7.29 0.30
C THR A 218 3.43 8.50 -0.58
N GLY A 219 3.25 8.33 -1.89
CA GLY A 219 3.34 9.37 -2.91
C GLY A 219 2.00 9.99 -3.30
N LEU A 220 0.91 9.70 -2.60
CA LEU A 220 -0.38 10.33 -2.88
C LEU A 220 -0.37 11.81 -2.51
N MET A 221 -1.10 12.60 -3.27
CA MET A 221 -1.33 14.03 -3.02
C MET A 221 -2.34 14.20 -1.89
N ALA A 222 -3.51 13.60 -1.99
CA ALA A 222 -4.53 13.56 -0.92
C ALA A 222 -4.19 12.51 0.13
N VAL A 223 -4.83 12.59 1.30
CA VAL A 223 -4.66 11.65 2.43
C VAL A 223 -5.02 10.22 2.02
N GLU A 224 -6.00 10.05 1.11
CA GLU A 224 -6.37 8.75 0.52
C GLU A 224 -6.47 8.83 -1.00
N ARG A 225 -6.48 7.64 -1.64
CA ARG A 225 -6.85 7.53 -3.04
C ARG A 225 -8.25 8.05 -3.31
N SER A 226 -8.53 8.33 -4.56
CA SER A 226 -9.86 8.69 -5.00
C SER A 226 -10.85 7.55 -4.75
N LEU A 227 -12.12 7.88 -4.59
CA LEU A 227 -13.19 6.90 -4.55
C LEU A 227 -13.32 6.17 -5.89
N VAL A 228 -13.06 6.87 -7.01
CA VAL A 228 -12.98 6.27 -8.34
C VAL A 228 -11.89 5.20 -8.38
N ASP A 229 -10.67 5.46 -7.86
CA ASP A 229 -9.62 4.42 -7.80
C ASP A 229 -10.07 3.23 -6.96
N SER A 230 -10.68 3.48 -5.80
CA SER A 230 -11.14 2.44 -4.89
C SER A 230 -12.20 1.53 -5.51
N PHE A 231 -13.07 2.10 -6.34
CA PHE A 231 -14.17 1.39 -7.00
C PHE A 231 -13.72 0.62 -8.25
N PHE A 232 -12.81 1.19 -9.05
CA PHE A 232 -12.40 0.62 -10.33
C PHE A 232 -11.05 -0.12 -10.29
N THR A 233 -10.36 -0.16 -9.14
CA THR A 233 -9.05 -0.81 -9.06
C THR A 233 -9.10 -2.28 -9.44
N ALA A 234 -8.10 -2.75 -10.19
CA ALA A 234 -7.89 -4.17 -10.44
C ALA A 234 -7.08 -4.87 -9.33
N GLY A 235 -6.69 -4.14 -8.29
CA GLY A 235 -6.08 -4.67 -7.06
C GLY A 235 -4.71 -5.31 -7.23
N ARG A 236 -4.50 -6.44 -6.54
CA ARG A 236 -3.27 -7.21 -6.53
C ARG A 236 -3.52 -8.68 -6.88
N PRO A 237 -3.85 -8.97 -8.13
CA PRO A 237 -4.05 -10.34 -8.59
C PRO A 237 -2.76 -11.14 -8.60
N GLN A 238 -2.90 -12.46 -8.64
CA GLN A 238 -1.80 -13.40 -8.86
C GLN A 238 -1.67 -13.69 -10.35
N GLY A 239 -0.44 -13.66 -10.87
CA GLY A 239 -0.25 -13.92 -12.29
C GLY A 239 1.15 -13.61 -12.81
N LEU A 240 1.21 -13.45 -14.13
CA LEU A 240 2.42 -13.17 -14.89
C LEU A 240 2.31 -11.79 -15.53
N ARG A 241 3.37 -10.99 -15.45
CA ARG A 241 3.49 -9.71 -16.14
C ARG A 241 4.72 -9.72 -17.03
N LEU A 242 4.55 -9.46 -18.32
CA LEU A 242 5.61 -9.12 -19.25
C LEU A 242 5.62 -7.60 -19.44
N ALA A 243 6.80 -6.99 -19.32
CA ALA A 243 6.96 -5.56 -19.58
C ALA A 243 8.14 -5.29 -20.50
N LEU A 244 8.00 -4.28 -21.32
CA LEU A 244 9.05 -3.68 -22.13
C LEU A 244 9.15 -2.20 -21.74
N GLU A 245 10.31 -1.78 -21.26
CA GLU A 245 10.59 -0.39 -20.88
C GLU A 245 11.73 0.15 -21.73
N SER A 246 11.45 1.24 -22.43
CA SER A 246 12.44 2.05 -23.14
C SER A 246 12.60 3.41 -22.44
N GLU A 247 13.39 4.29 -23.02
CA GLU A 247 13.56 5.65 -22.52
C GLU A 247 12.23 6.42 -22.41
N PHE A 248 11.37 6.31 -23.44
CA PHE A 248 10.15 7.13 -23.54
C PHE A 248 8.86 6.32 -23.48
N VAL A 249 8.90 5.02 -23.71
CA VAL A 249 7.70 4.18 -23.78
C VAL A 249 7.85 2.94 -22.91
N ARG A 250 6.78 2.61 -22.20
CA ARG A 250 6.62 1.36 -21.46
C ARG A 250 5.35 0.64 -21.94
N VAL A 251 5.46 -0.66 -22.19
CA VAL A 251 4.34 -1.52 -22.52
C VAL A 251 4.30 -2.68 -21.54
N GLU A 252 3.14 -2.96 -20.97
CA GLU A 252 2.94 -4.03 -20.00
C GLU A 252 1.76 -4.91 -20.42
N GLY A 253 1.94 -6.22 -20.34
CA GLY A 253 0.88 -7.21 -20.47
C GLY A 253 0.83 -8.06 -19.21
N PHE A 254 -0.35 -8.35 -18.72
CA PHE A 254 -0.61 -9.20 -17.55
C PHE A 254 -1.59 -10.30 -17.92
N TYR A 255 -1.32 -11.49 -17.42
CA TYR A 255 -2.22 -12.65 -17.42
C TYR A 255 -2.26 -13.24 -16.02
N GLY A 256 -3.43 -13.49 -15.49
CA GLY A 256 -3.58 -14.05 -14.16
C GLY A 256 -5.03 -14.39 -13.82
N ASP A 257 -5.22 -14.59 -12.53
CA ASP A 257 -6.51 -14.85 -11.92
C ASP A 257 -7.06 -13.57 -11.26
N GLU A 258 -8.28 -13.62 -10.88
CA GLU A 258 -9.15 -12.67 -10.19
C GLU A 258 -8.64 -11.22 -10.06
N LEU A 259 -9.17 -10.32 -10.87
CA LEU A 259 -9.01 -8.89 -10.66
C LEU A 259 -9.97 -8.43 -9.56
N SER A 260 -9.46 -7.69 -8.57
CA SER A 260 -10.20 -7.26 -7.35
C SER A 260 -11.47 -6.46 -7.61
N ALA A 261 -11.68 -6.01 -8.82
CA ALA A 261 -12.90 -5.33 -9.22
C ALA A 261 -14.17 -6.18 -8.99
N LEU A 262 -14.04 -7.49 -8.81
CA LEU A 262 -15.15 -8.37 -8.43
C LEU A 262 -15.45 -8.37 -6.93
N GLY A 263 -14.44 -8.15 -6.09
CA GLY A 263 -14.59 -8.24 -4.63
C GLY A 263 -15.09 -6.97 -3.96
N SER A 264 -15.15 -5.86 -4.65
CA SER A 264 -15.65 -4.58 -4.11
C SER A 264 -16.99 -4.17 -4.70
N ALA A 265 -17.64 -5.07 -5.44
CA ALA A 265 -18.87 -4.72 -6.09
C ALA A 265 -20.04 -4.66 -5.11
N PRO A 266 -20.88 -3.68 -5.26
CA PRO A 266 -22.23 -3.71 -4.74
C PRO A 266 -23.08 -4.72 -5.53
N TYR A 267 -22.54 -5.92 -5.83
CA TYR A 267 -23.26 -6.98 -6.55
C TYR A 267 -24.31 -7.69 -5.69
N SER A 268 -24.60 -7.19 -4.52
CA SER A 268 -25.85 -7.46 -3.84
C SER A 268 -27.00 -6.71 -4.54
N ILE A 269 -27.05 -6.82 -5.87
CA ILE A 269 -28.05 -6.11 -6.66
C ILE A 269 -29.44 -6.69 -6.46
N VAL A 270 -29.54 -7.93 -6.05
CA VAL A 270 -30.83 -8.57 -5.99
C VAL A 270 -31.08 -9.18 -4.64
N GLY A 271 -32.11 -8.77 -4.14
CA GLY A 271 -32.83 -9.51 -3.36
C GLY A 271 -33.13 -9.23 -2.03
N ASP A 272 -34.28 -9.39 -1.65
CA ASP A 272 -34.81 -9.17 -0.32
C ASP A 272 -34.00 -8.15 0.47
N ALA A 273 -34.37 -6.95 0.35
CA ALA A 273 -33.81 -5.80 1.07
C ALA A 273 -33.84 -5.97 2.61
N ALA A 274 -34.29 -7.11 3.07
CA ALA A 274 -34.25 -7.50 4.47
C ALA A 274 -33.22 -8.60 4.77
N ALA A 275 -32.66 -9.25 3.77
CA ALA A 275 -31.66 -10.29 3.95
C ALA A 275 -30.27 -9.64 3.90
N ASP A 276 -29.91 -9.03 5.01
CA ASP A 276 -28.56 -9.06 5.50
C ASP A 276 -27.51 -8.24 4.75
N LEU A 277 -27.66 -6.92 4.78
CA LEU A 277 -26.49 -6.01 4.70
C LEU A 277 -25.47 -6.31 5.83
N ASN A 278 -25.80 -7.19 6.76
CA ASN A 278 -24.96 -7.72 7.82
C ASN A 278 -24.53 -9.18 7.63
N ALA A 279 -25.07 -9.90 6.65
CA ALA A 279 -24.43 -11.13 6.23
C ALA A 279 -23.09 -10.73 5.66
N SER A 280 -22.09 -11.08 6.39
CA SER A 280 -20.70 -11.02 5.98
C SER A 280 -20.64 -11.23 4.46
N PRO A 281 -20.18 -10.28 3.67
CA PRO A 281 -20.08 -10.51 2.25
C PRO A 281 -19.02 -11.60 2.08
N ALA A 282 -19.47 -12.83 1.98
CA ALA A 282 -18.60 -13.93 1.56
C ALA A 282 -18.07 -13.71 0.14
N LEU A 283 -18.48 -12.62 -0.51
CA LEU A 283 -18.09 -12.21 -1.85
C LEU A 283 -17.44 -10.82 -1.91
N GLY A 284 -17.30 -10.13 -0.80
CA GLY A 284 -16.78 -8.75 -0.74
C GLY A 284 -15.41 -8.60 -0.09
N VAL A 285 -14.64 -9.67 0.03
CA VAL A 285 -13.23 -9.52 0.39
C VAL A 285 -12.52 -9.02 -0.86
N PRO A 286 -11.94 -7.80 -0.86
CA PRO A 286 -11.08 -7.34 -1.96
C PRO A 286 -10.09 -8.46 -2.22
N GLY A 287 -10.04 -8.97 -3.46
CA GLY A 287 -9.37 -10.16 -3.95
C GLY A 287 -8.46 -10.78 -2.90
N SER A 288 -8.81 -11.93 -2.38
CA SER A 288 -8.18 -12.45 -1.17
C SER A 288 -6.69 -12.56 -1.42
N PHE A 289 -5.92 -11.71 -0.76
CA PHE A 289 -4.47 -11.77 -0.83
C PHE A 289 -4.01 -13.19 -0.55
N ASN A 290 -3.19 -13.76 -1.44
CA ASN A 290 -2.70 -15.12 -1.34
C ASN A 290 -3.83 -16.17 -1.34
N SER A 291 -4.83 -15.99 -2.20
CA SER A 291 -5.91 -16.97 -2.38
C SER A 291 -5.36 -18.28 -2.98
N GLY A 292 -5.89 -19.41 -2.53
CA GLY A 292 -5.65 -20.68 -3.19
C GLY A 292 -6.35 -20.72 -4.56
N TYR A 293 -5.76 -21.38 -5.55
CA TYR A 293 -6.30 -21.47 -6.92
C TYR A 293 -7.74 -22.01 -7.00
N THR A 294 -8.18 -22.77 -6.01
CA THR A 294 -9.56 -23.29 -5.92
C THR A 294 -10.57 -22.27 -5.40
N ALA A 295 -10.10 -21.17 -4.82
CA ALA A 295 -10.97 -20.08 -4.36
C ALA A 295 -11.26 -19.05 -5.46
N VAL A 296 -10.53 -19.11 -6.56
CA VAL A 296 -10.67 -18.19 -7.69
C VAL A 296 -11.70 -18.74 -8.66
N GLN A 297 -12.70 -17.92 -8.98
CA GLN A 297 -13.79 -18.27 -9.90
C GLN A 297 -13.63 -17.49 -11.22
N THR A 298 -12.41 -17.45 -11.73
CA THR A 298 -12.06 -16.73 -12.96
C THR A 298 -11.52 -17.72 -13.99
N ASP A 299 -12.09 -17.72 -15.19
CA ASP A 299 -11.57 -18.52 -16.29
C ASP A 299 -10.30 -17.88 -16.87
N TYR A 300 -10.30 -16.56 -17.03
CA TYR A 300 -9.13 -15.80 -17.43
C TYR A 300 -9.25 -14.32 -17.05
N ALA A 301 -8.10 -13.67 -16.87
CA ALA A 301 -7.97 -12.22 -16.76
C ALA A 301 -6.73 -11.74 -17.51
N PHE A 302 -6.90 -10.75 -18.39
CA PHE A 302 -5.84 -10.10 -19.14
C PHE A 302 -5.88 -8.60 -18.93
N ILE A 303 -4.71 -7.99 -18.80
CA ILE A 303 -4.55 -6.53 -18.76
C ILE A 303 -3.47 -6.15 -19.78
N GLY A 304 -3.71 -5.06 -20.50
CA GLY A 304 -2.70 -4.39 -21.31
C GLY A 304 -2.58 -2.93 -20.90
N ARG A 305 -1.34 -2.41 -20.78
CA ARG A 305 -1.07 -0.99 -20.50
C ARG A 305 0.07 -0.51 -21.39
N ILE A 306 -0.09 0.70 -21.93
CA ILE A 306 0.97 1.44 -22.59
C ILE A 306 1.11 2.82 -21.95
N GLU A 307 2.35 3.24 -21.71
CA GLU A 307 2.69 4.55 -21.20
C GLU A 307 3.73 5.22 -22.10
N ALA A 308 3.60 6.53 -22.29
CA ALA A 308 4.56 7.33 -23.01
C ALA A 308 4.86 8.61 -22.24
N LYS A 309 6.16 8.96 -22.09
CA LYS A 309 6.60 10.20 -21.46
C LYS A 309 7.37 11.11 -22.42
N THR A 310 7.30 12.41 -22.20
CA THR A 310 7.97 13.41 -23.03
C THR A 310 9.42 13.67 -22.61
N ALA A 311 9.70 13.58 -21.30
CA ALA A 311 11.00 13.88 -20.70
C ALA A 311 11.10 13.22 -19.30
N GLY A 312 12.18 13.52 -18.57
CA GLY A 312 12.38 13.06 -17.18
C GLY A 312 12.70 11.57 -17.06
N GLU A 313 12.90 11.13 -15.86
CA GLU A 313 13.15 9.73 -15.52
C GLU A 313 11.84 9.03 -15.15
N TRP A 314 11.69 7.73 -15.44
CA TRP A 314 10.52 6.95 -15.00
C TRP A 314 10.27 7.01 -13.49
N LYS A 315 11.32 7.19 -12.68
CA LYS A 315 11.20 7.32 -11.22
C LYS A 315 10.49 8.60 -10.78
N GLN A 316 10.51 9.67 -11.58
CA GLN A 316 9.82 10.94 -11.29
C GLN A 316 8.32 10.73 -11.16
N PHE A 317 7.76 9.81 -11.95
CA PHE A 317 6.34 9.53 -12.00
C PHE A 317 5.88 8.44 -11.00
N LYS A 318 6.69 8.10 -9.98
CA LYS A 318 6.32 7.12 -8.92
C LYS A 318 5.54 7.71 -7.75
N ASP A 319 5.54 9.00 -7.61
CA ASP A 319 4.71 9.76 -6.66
C ASP A 319 3.92 10.82 -7.44
N MET A 320 2.85 11.36 -6.85
CA MET A 320 1.95 12.29 -7.53
C MET A 320 2.40 13.75 -7.44
N GLN A 321 3.41 14.04 -6.62
CA GLN A 321 3.97 15.38 -6.48
C GLN A 321 5.02 15.66 -7.55
N SER A 322 5.09 16.90 -8.04
CA SER A 322 6.22 17.42 -8.79
C SER A 322 6.98 18.41 -7.92
N PHE A 323 8.10 17.96 -7.38
CA PHE A 323 8.88 18.78 -6.46
C PHE A 323 9.62 19.89 -7.22
N ARG A 324 9.88 21.01 -6.54
CA ARG A 324 10.62 22.12 -7.12
C ARG A 324 11.98 21.67 -7.64
N GLY A 325 12.32 22.09 -8.85
CA GLY A 325 13.57 21.72 -9.53
C GLY A 325 13.53 20.38 -10.28
N GLU A 326 12.41 19.67 -10.29
CA GLU A 326 12.25 18.50 -11.16
C GLU A 326 12.05 18.94 -12.62
N THR A 327 12.41 18.05 -13.53
CA THR A 327 12.25 18.28 -14.97
C THR A 327 10.78 18.38 -15.33
N ALA A 328 10.42 19.42 -16.08
CA ALA A 328 9.08 19.51 -16.65
C ALA A 328 8.86 18.36 -17.64
N ALA A 329 7.80 17.59 -17.44
CA ALA A 329 7.54 16.39 -18.23
C ALA A 329 6.04 16.04 -18.22
N ALA A 330 5.61 15.32 -19.26
CA ALA A 330 4.27 14.74 -19.30
C ALA A 330 4.36 13.22 -19.47
N LEU A 331 3.44 12.52 -18.83
CA LEU A 331 3.22 11.08 -18.94
C LEU A 331 1.78 10.86 -19.39
N PHE A 332 1.61 10.01 -20.39
CA PHE A 332 0.32 9.57 -20.90
C PHE A 332 0.22 8.06 -20.75
N GLY A 333 -0.94 7.56 -20.29
CA GLY A 333 -1.22 6.15 -20.13
C GLY A 333 -2.54 5.76 -20.76
N LEU A 334 -2.57 4.57 -21.33
CA LEU A 334 -3.78 3.87 -21.79
C LEU A 334 -3.71 2.45 -21.26
N ALA A 335 -4.80 1.95 -20.66
CA ALA A 335 -4.88 0.56 -20.25
C ALA A 335 -6.28 0.00 -20.47
N GLY A 336 -6.34 -1.32 -20.59
CA GLY A 336 -7.60 -2.04 -20.62
C GLY A 336 -7.45 -3.43 -20.02
N TYR A 337 -8.54 -3.98 -19.50
CA TYR A 337 -8.60 -5.37 -19.08
C TYR A 337 -9.87 -6.06 -19.57
N ILE A 338 -9.79 -7.36 -19.65
CA ILE A 338 -10.93 -8.26 -19.81
C ILE A 338 -10.78 -9.42 -18.84
N GLN A 339 -11.88 -9.80 -18.21
CA GLN A 339 -11.97 -10.92 -17.28
C GLN A 339 -13.26 -11.67 -17.53
N GLN A 340 -13.20 -13.00 -17.52
CA GLN A 340 -14.37 -13.87 -17.49
C GLN A 340 -14.42 -14.61 -16.16
N VAL A 341 -15.59 -14.62 -15.55
CA VAL A 341 -15.87 -15.31 -14.30
C VAL A 341 -16.48 -16.68 -14.65
N ALA A 342 -15.97 -17.73 -14.01
CA ALA A 342 -16.51 -19.06 -14.18
C ALA A 342 -17.98 -19.13 -13.73
N PRO A 343 -18.83 -19.92 -14.41
CA PRO A 343 -20.24 -20.07 -14.03
C PRO A 343 -20.38 -20.59 -12.60
N ILE A 344 -21.15 -19.89 -11.76
CA ILE A 344 -21.46 -20.30 -10.39
C ILE A 344 -22.83 -20.94 -10.36
N SER A 345 -22.90 -22.22 -10.06
CA SER A 345 -24.12 -23.03 -10.14
C SER A 345 -25.25 -22.64 -9.17
N ASN A 346 -24.99 -21.75 -8.21
CA ASN A 346 -25.98 -21.34 -7.19
C ASN A 346 -26.12 -19.81 -7.11
N ALA A 347 -25.66 -19.07 -8.11
CA ALA A 347 -25.79 -17.62 -8.11
C ALA A 347 -27.26 -17.22 -8.36
N ASN A 348 -27.74 -16.28 -7.57
CA ASN A 348 -29.07 -15.68 -7.75
C ASN A 348 -29.13 -14.76 -8.99
N GLY A 349 -28.33 -15.04 -10.03
CA GLY A 349 -28.34 -14.34 -11.30
C GLY A 349 -27.52 -13.04 -11.36
N ALA A 350 -27.19 -12.44 -10.22
CA ALA A 350 -26.44 -11.18 -10.15
C ALA A 350 -24.92 -11.35 -10.23
N THR A 351 -24.44 -12.50 -10.67
CA THR A 351 -23.01 -12.80 -10.78
C THR A 351 -22.48 -12.29 -12.11
N PRO A 352 -21.36 -11.57 -12.15
CA PRO A 352 -20.70 -11.20 -13.38
C PRO A 352 -20.36 -12.41 -14.24
N ASP A 353 -20.50 -12.29 -15.55
CA ASP A 353 -20.03 -13.25 -16.58
C ASP A 353 -18.74 -12.73 -17.20
N VAL A 354 -18.84 -11.69 -18.00
CA VAL A 354 -17.68 -11.01 -18.59
C VAL A 354 -17.64 -9.58 -18.11
N MET A 355 -16.42 -9.15 -17.80
CA MET A 355 -16.15 -7.77 -17.44
C MET A 355 -14.98 -7.24 -18.26
N TRP A 356 -15.16 -6.07 -18.87
CA TRP A 356 -14.05 -5.36 -19.46
C TRP A 356 -14.02 -3.91 -18.98
N SER A 357 -12.84 -3.32 -18.97
CA SER A 357 -12.66 -1.93 -18.59
C SER A 357 -11.53 -1.29 -19.38
N ALA A 358 -11.65 0.01 -19.59
CA ALA A 358 -10.61 0.82 -20.24
C ALA A 358 -10.39 2.11 -19.44
N THR A 359 -9.14 2.57 -19.42
CA THR A 359 -8.74 3.82 -18.77
C THR A 359 -7.74 4.58 -19.62
N ALA A 360 -7.84 5.91 -19.57
CA ALA A 360 -6.84 6.82 -20.10
C ALA A 360 -6.42 7.78 -19.01
N ASP A 361 -5.11 8.00 -18.87
CA ASP A 361 -4.55 8.90 -17.88
C ASP A 361 -3.49 9.83 -18.46
N MET A 362 -3.37 11.02 -17.86
CA MET A 362 -2.39 12.02 -18.18
C MET A 362 -1.87 12.63 -16.90
N ARG A 363 -0.56 12.77 -16.80
CA ARG A 363 0.11 13.52 -15.76
C ARG A 363 1.08 14.53 -16.38
N ILE A 364 1.09 15.76 -15.86
CA ILE A 364 2.02 16.78 -16.26
C ILE A 364 2.70 17.36 -15.01
N ASP A 365 4.02 17.30 -15.00
CA ASP A 365 4.90 17.86 -13.96
C ASP A 365 5.57 19.14 -14.48
N PHE A 366 5.57 20.20 -13.66
CA PHE A 366 6.14 21.51 -14.01
C PHE A 366 7.32 21.92 -13.11
N GLY A 367 7.83 20.99 -12.26
CA GLY A 367 8.94 21.31 -11.33
C GLY A 367 8.53 22.26 -10.20
N GLY A 368 7.47 21.92 -9.52
CA GLY A 368 6.87 22.69 -8.41
C GLY A 368 5.35 22.70 -8.46
N SER A 369 4.77 22.16 -9.52
CA SER A 369 3.34 21.92 -9.65
C SER A 369 3.08 20.70 -10.53
N SER A 370 1.97 20.03 -10.31
CA SER A 370 1.56 18.85 -11.08
C SER A 370 0.07 18.87 -11.34
N ILE A 371 -0.31 18.26 -12.46
CA ILE A 371 -1.70 17.96 -12.82
C ILE A 371 -1.77 16.48 -13.16
N PHE A 372 -2.78 15.80 -12.63
CA PHE A 372 -3.10 14.42 -12.95
C PHE A 372 -4.59 14.29 -13.25
N ILE A 373 -4.92 13.71 -14.39
CA ILE A 373 -6.29 13.49 -14.85
C ILE A 373 -6.39 12.05 -15.35
N TYR A 374 -7.44 11.36 -15.01
CA TYR A 374 -7.80 10.11 -15.66
C TYR A 374 -9.30 9.91 -15.74
N GLY A 375 -9.70 9.09 -16.70
CA GLY A 375 -11.03 8.55 -16.84
C GLY A 375 -11.00 7.05 -16.96
N VAL A 376 -12.03 6.38 -16.46
CA VAL A 376 -12.20 4.93 -16.53
C VAL A 376 -13.65 4.60 -16.89
N TYR A 377 -13.82 3.58 -17.73
CA TYR A 377 -15.09 2.96 -18.07
C TYR A 377 -15.02 1.47 -17.82
N ARG A 378 -16.09 0.90 -17.31
CA ARG A 378 -16.23 -0.54 -17.07
C ARG A 378 -17.62 -1.00 -17.51
N ASP A 379 -17.64 -2.08 -18.25
CA ASP A 379 -18.83 -2.80 -18.66
C ASP A 379 -18.83 -4.19 -18.00
N VAL A 380 -19.95 -4.58 -17.42
CA VAL A 380 -20.11 -5.86 -16.74
C VAL A 380 -21.35 -6.53 -17.28
N SER A 381 -21.19 -7.68 -17.92
CA SER A 381 -22.29 -8.57 -18.24
C SER A 381 -22.60 -9.47 -17.06
N LEU A 382 -23.85 -9.75 -16.78
CA LEU A 382 -24.31 -10.66 -15.73
C LEU A 382 -24.64 -12.04 -16.32
N GLN A 383 -24.47 -13.10 -15.53
CA GLN A 383 -24.77 -14.49 -15.95
C GLN A 383 -26.26 -14.74 -16.20
N ALA A 384 -27.14 -13.92 -15.62
CA ALA A 384 -28.58 -13.94 -15.89
C ALA A 384 -29.15 -12.53 -15.76
N ALA A 385 -30.13 -12.25 -16.59
CA ALA A 385 -30.88 -10.99 -16.53
C ALA A 385 -31.56 -10.82 -15.18
N GLN A 386 -31.56 -9.58 -14.69
CA GLN A 386 -32.13 -9.17 -13.42
C GLN A 386 -33.27 -8.18 -13.61
N PRO A 387 -34.31 -8.21 -12.75
CA PRO A 387 -35.39 -7.24 -12.84
C PRO A 387 -34.89 -5.82 -12.56
N THR A 388 -35.28 -4.89 -13.41
CA THR A 388 -34.99 -3.46 -13.26
C THR A 388 -36.14 -2.72 -12.60
N ARG A 389 -35.88 -1.49 -12.16
CA ARG A 389 -36.94 -0.58 -11.66
C ARG A 389 -38.04 -0.33 -12.69
N GLY A 390 -37.73 -0.35 -13.98
CA GLY A 390 -38.67 -0.16 -15.07
C GLY A 390 -39.57 -1.35 -15.33
N GLY A 391 -39.31 -2.50 -14.70
CA GLY A 391 -40.04 -3.74 -14.87
C GLY A 391 -39.57 -4.58 -16.05
N ASP A 392 -38.58 -4.15 -16.80
CA ASP A 392 -37.87 -4.93 -17.78
C ASP A 392 -36.68 -5.66 -17.13
N ASP A 393 -36.19 -6.73 -17.75
CA ASP A 393 -34.98 -7.41 -17.30
C ASP A 393 -33.77 -6.84 -18.02
N ALA A 394 -32.65 -6.68 -17.30
CA ALA A 394 -31.35 -6.29 -17.84
C ALA A 394 -30.25 -7.19 -17.30
N ASP A 395 -29.16 -7.31 -18.05
CA ASP A 395 -28.02 -8.19 -17.73
C ASP A 395 -26.67 -7.48 -17.85
N ASP A 396 -26.65 -6.15 -17.77
CA ASP A 396 -25.44 -5.34 -17.91
C ASP A 396 -25.35 -4.22 -16.88
N LEU A 397 -24.11 -3.76 -16.61
CA LEU A 397 -23.78 -2.55 -15.86
C LEU A 397 -22.76 -1.74 -16.67
N GLN A 398 -23.05 -0.45 -16.87
CA GLN A 398 -22.20 0.49 -17.58
C GLN A 398 -21.70 1.58 -16.63
N GLN A 399 -20.52 1.39 -16.12
CA GLN A 399 -19.95 2.17 -15.03
C GLN A 399 -18.82 3.07 -15.55
N TRP A 400 -18.71 4.27 -15.01
CA TRP A 400 -17.61 5.16 -15.36
C TRP A 400 -17.17 6.04 -14.19
N GLY A 401 -15.94 6.52 -14.25
CA GLY A 401 -15.39 7.46 -13.29
C GLY A 401 -14.33 8.35 -13.91
N ALA A 402 -14.17 9.54 -13.35
CA ALA A 402 -13.15 10.47 -13.74
C ALA A 402 -12.59 11.20 -12.53
N VAL A 403 -11.29 11.48 -12.54
CA VAL A 403 -10.58 12.22 -11.51
C VAL A 403 -9.73 13.29 -12.16
N ALA A 404 -9.79 14.50 -11.61
CA ALA A 404 -8.86 15.58 -11.91
C ALA A 404 -8.27 16.08 -10.60
N GLN A 405 -6.93 16.08 -10.48
CA GLN A 405 -6.24 16.64 -9.33
C GLN A 405 -5.02 17.42 -9.74
N GLY A 406 -4.64 18.39 -8.90
CA GLY A 406 -3.45 19.19 -9.11
C GLY A 406 -2.87 19.67 -7.79
N GLY A 407 -1.55 19.81 -7.76
CA GLY A 407 -0.78 20.29 -6.63
C GLY A 407 0.14 21.43 -7.02
N TYR A 408 0.37 22.32 -6.08
CA TYR A 408 1.29 23.44 -6.22
C TYR A 408 2.10 23.63 -4.94
N PHE A 409 3.42 23.66 -5.07
CA PHE A 409 4.33 23.92 -3.96
C PHE A 409 4.38 25.41 -3.62
N LEU A 410 3.77 25.77 -2.51
CA LEU A 410 3.83 27.13 -1.94
C LEU A 410 5.25 27.48 -1.49
N THR A 411 5.92 26.49 -0.89
CA THR A 411 7.34 26.54 -0.50
C THR A 411 8.02 25.25 -0.94
N ASP A 412 9.30 25.06 -0.64
CA ASP A 412 10.01 23.82 -0.95
C ASP A 412 9.46 22.60 -0.16
N ASN A 413 8.74 22.86 0.94
CA ASN A 413 8.27 21.84 1.87
C ASN A 413 6.75 21.81 2.05
N ILE A 414 6.00 22.73 1.46
CA ILE A 414 4.54 22.82 1.59
C ILE A 414 3.91 22.81 0.20
N GLU A 415 3.04 21.81 -0.04
CA GLU A 415 2.20 21.69 -1.22
C GLU A 415 0.74 21.91 -0.83
N ALA A 416 0.01 22.71 -1.61
CA ALA A 416 -1.44 22.77 -1.59
C ALA A 416 -1.98 21.98 -2.78
N PHE A 417 -3.13 21.31 -2.63
CA PHE A 417 -3.73 20.51 -3.69
C PHE A 417 -5.25 20.59 -3.71
N LEU A 418 -5.78 20.25 -4.87
CA LEU A 418 -7.20 20.13 -5.15
C LEU A 418 -7.44 18.83 -5.93
N ARG A 419 -8.52 18.09 -5.63
CA ARG A 419 -9.01 16.96 -6.40
C ARG A 419 -10.51 17.02 -6.56
N TYR A 420 -11.00 16.73 -7.76
CA TYR A 420 -12.41 16.55 -8.05
C TYR A 420 -12.64 15.17 -8.68
N GLU A 421 -13.67 14.50 -8.23
CA GLU A 421 -14.04 13.15 -8.60
C GLU A 421 -15.46 13.11 -9.09
N LEU A 422 -15.69 12.44 -10.21
CA LEU A 422 -16.99 12.20 -10.82
C LEU A 422 -17.12 10.72 -11.16
N GLY A 423 -18.35 10.17 -11.12
CA GLY A 423 -18.58 8.80 -11.55
C GLY A 423 -20.05 8.42 -11.51
N ASN A 424 -20.34 7.26 -12.08
CA ASN A 424 -21.62 6.60 -12.05
C ASN A 424 -21.42 5.08 -11.92
N SER A 425 -22.13 4.46 -10.99
CA SER A 425 -22.04 3.02 -10.71
C SER A 425 -23.04 2.17 -11.51
N ASP A 426 -24.04 2.80 -12.10
CA ASP A 426 -25.13 2.14 -12.87
C ASP A 426 -25.91 1.06 -12.09
N THR A 427 -25.83 1.08 -10.75
CA THR A 427 -26.47 0.05 -9.91
C THR A 427 -27.93 0.37 -9.61
N ASP A 428 -28.33 1.63 -9.70
CA ASP A 428 -29.68 2.06 -9.37
C ASP A 428 -30.74 1.48 -10.30
N LYS A 429 -30.39 1.09 -11.53
CA LYS A 429 -31.32 0.44 -12.44
C LYS A 429 -31.89 -0.87 -11.89
N TYR A 430 -31.16 -1.54 -10.99
CA TYR A 430 -31.55 -2.81 -10.36
C TYR A 430 -32.17 -2.68 -8.96
N ARG A 431 -32.16 -1.50 -8.35
CA ARG A 431 -32.69 -1.30 -7.00
C ARG A 431 -34.23 -1.29 -7.01
N VAL A 432 -34.83 -2.39 -6.61
CA VAL A 432 -36.28 -2.62 -6.70
C VAL A 432 -37.10 -1.89 -5.61
N GLN A 433 -36.50 -1.35 -4.55
CA GLN A 433 -37.21 -0.91 -3.35
C GLN A 433 -37.19 0.59 -3.02
N ALA A 434 -36.56 1.43 -3.80
CA ALA A 434 -36.72 2.85 -3.55
C ALA A 434 -38.04 3.36 -4.16
N SER A 435 -38.75 4.21 -3.44
CA SER A 435 -39.94 4.89 -3.97
C SER A 435 -39.55 5.72 -5.20
N ALA A 436 -40.51 5.94 -6.12
CA ALA A 436 -40.23 6.53 -7.43
C ALA A 436 -39.58 7.92 -7.43
N ASP A 437 -39.46 8.58 -6.28
CA ASP A 437 -38.89 9.92 -6.11
C ASP A 437 -37.40 9.89 -5.60
N GLU A 438 -36.78 8.72 -5.40
CA GLU A 438 -35.53 8.59 -4.65
C GLU A 438 -34.35 8.06 -5.46
N ALA A 439 -34.29 8.36 -6.75
CA ALA A 439 -33.28 7.85 -7.68
C ALA A 439 -31.95 8.66 -7.73
N GLU A 440 -31.52 9.25 -6.65
CA GLU A 440 -30.35 10.17 -6.70
C GLU A 440 -29.02 9.57 -6.16
N GLY A 441 -28.81 8.27 -6.25
CA GLY A 441 -27.61 7.66 -5.65
C GLY A 441 -26.49 7.23 -6.59
N GLU A 442 -26.68 7.31 -7.91
CA GLU A 442 -25.73 6.77 -8.88
C GLU A 442 -24.49 7.62 -9.11
N GLN A 443 -24.53 8.90 -8.79
CA GLN A 443 -23.51 9.86 -9.21
C GLN A 443 -22.54 10.17 -8.09
N LEU A 444 -21.27 9.82 -8.30
CA LEU A 444 -20.18 10.34 -7.50
C LEU A 444 -19.90 11.79 -7.90
N SER A 445 -19.84 12.69 -6.94
CA SER A 445 -19.42 14.08 -7.12
C SER A 445 -18.74 14.56 -5.84
N VAL A 446 -17.40 14.53 -5.79
CA VAL A 446 -16.62 14.83 -4.58
C VAL A 446 -15.52 15.82 -4.87
N LEU A 447 -15.45 16.85 -4.04
CA LEU A 447 -14.35 17.82 -4.02
C LEU A 447 -13.47 17.55 -2.80
N THR A 448 -12.16 17.46 -3.00
CA THR A 448 -11.17 17.38 -1.92
C THR A 448 -10.14 18.48 -2.06
N VAL A 449 -9.89 19.21 -0.98
CA VAL A 449 -8.83 20.25 -0.90
C VAL A 449 -7.92 19.93 0.28
N GLY A 450 -6.63 20.22 0.15
CA GLY A 450 -5.72 19.92 1.25
C GLY A 450 -4.32 20.45 1.07
N ALA A 451 -3.46 20.08 2.00
CA ALA A 451 -2.06 20.44 2.00
C ALA A 451 -1.17 19.31 2.54
N ASN A 452 0.05 19.25 2.04
CA ASN A 452 1.12 18.39 2.48
C ASN A 452 2.28 19.22 3.02
N TYR A 453 2.92 18.74 4.07
CA TYR A 453 4.11 19.35 4.66
C TYR A 453 5.19 18.32 4.94
N TRP A 454 6.42 18.57 4.48
CA TRP A 454 7.60 17.76 4.70
C TRP A 454 8.57 18.49 5.65
N PRO A 455 8.49 18.26 6.97
CA PRO A 455 9.26 19.02 7.96
C PRO A 455 10.78 18.88 7.82
N LEU A 456 11.26 17.78 7.28
CA LEU A 456 12.69 17.49 7.13
C LEU A 456 13.21 17.72 5.70
N GLY A 457 12.39 18.25 4.79
CA GLY A 457 12.77 18.44 3.39
C GLY A 457 13.08 17.16 2.64
N VAL A 458 12.79 16.01 3.23
CA VAL A 458 13.06 14.69 2.62
C VAL A 458 11.76 14.12 2.06
N LYS A 459 11.75 13.87 0.75
CA LYS A 459 10.60 13.26 0.07
C LYS A 459 10.10 12.02 0.80
N ASN A 460 8.84 12.04 1.20
CA ASN A 460 8.05 10.89 1.65
C ASN A 460 8.54 10.14 2.91
N ARG A 461 9.60 10.60 3.61
CA ARG A 461 10.05 9.94 4.84
C ARG A 461 9.22 10.33 6.06
N ILE A 462 9.02 11.65 6.24
CA ILE A 462 8.05 12.19 7.19
C ILE A 462 7.21 13.20 6.43
N LYS A 463 5.93 12.92 6.34
CA LYS A 463 4.95 13.78 5.69
C LYS A 463 3.76 13.97 6.61
N LEU A 464 3.37 15.21 6.83
CA LEU A 464 2.10 15.61 7.42
C LEU A 464 1.16 15.98 6.28
N SER A 465 -0.01 15.40 6.26
CA SER A 465 -1.04 15.70 5.27
C SER A 465 -2.33 16.07 5.97
N GLY A 466 -3.06 17.02 5.42
CA GLY A 466 -4.41 17.34 5.87
C GLY A 466 -5.30 17.62 4.68
N ASP A 467 -6.52 17.11 4.71
CA ASP A 467 -7.51 17.40 3.66
C ASP A 467 -8.91 17.55 4.22
N PHE A 468 -9.74 18.21 3.44
CA PHE A 468 -11.18 18.34 3.58
C PHE A 468 -11.83 17.84 2.30
N GLY A 469 -12.76 16.88 2.43
CA GLY A 469 -13.56 16.34 1.35
C GLY A 469 -15.03 16.67 1.55
N TYR A 470 -15.74 17.01 0.47
CA TYR A 470 -17.17 17.27 0.46
C TYR A 470 -17.83 16.51 -0.68
N SER A 471 -18.90 15.78 -0.39
CA SER A 471 -19.72 15.07 -1.38
C SER A 471 -20.97 15.87 -1.72
N PHE A 472 -21.14 16.16 -3.01
CA PHE A 472 -22.32 16.85 -3.54
C PHE A 472 -23.48 15.91 -3.82
N ALA A 473 -23.23 14.59 -3.79
CA ALA A 473 -24.20 13.54 -4.02
C ALA A 473 -24.02 12.42 -2.99
N PRO A 474 -25.01 11.58 -2.76
CA PRO A 474 -24.88 10.40 -1.91
C PRO A 474 -23.73 9.48 -2.37
N LEU A 475 -22.99 8.89 -1.41
CA LEU A 475 -21.83 8.04 -1.68
C LEU A 475 -22.16 6.54 -1.67
N ILE A 476 -23.33 6.15 -2.16
CA ILE A 476 -23.89 4.80 -1.96
C ILE A 476 -22.90 3.70 -2.39
N ASP A 477 -22.42 3.75 -3.62
CA ASP A 477 -21.65 2.66 -4.20
C ASP A 477 -20.13 2.91 -4.16
N PHE A 478 -19.73 4.16 -4.01
CA PHE A 478 -18.34 4.58 -4.01
C PHE A 478 -17.74 4.69 -2.62
N ALA A 479 -18.57 4.69 -1.57
CA ALA A 479 -18.07 4.80 -0.20
C ALA A 479 -17.18 3.61 0.15
N SER A 480 -15.99 3.91 0.64
CA SER A 480 -15.02 2.92 1.08
C SER A 480 -14.66 3.20 2.53
N ASN A 481 -14.79 2.20 3.39
CA ASN A 481 -14.33 2.24 4.79
C ASN A 481 -12.86 2.68 4.91
N GLY A 482 -12.08 2.50 3.84
CA GLY A 482 -10.70 2.91 3.76
C GLY A 482 -10.51 4.40 3.58
N ALA A 483 -11.44 5.10 2.95
CA ALA A 483 -11.37 6.54 2.69
C ALA A 483 -11.83 7.41 3.87
N ASN A 484 -12.36 6.81 4.92
CA ASN A 484 -12.99 7.48 6.08
C ASN A 484 -14.31 8.21 5.75
N TRP A 485 -14.93 7.86 4.64
CA TRP A 485 -16.32 8.24 4.39
C TRP A 485 -17.24 7.31 5.17
N LEU A 486 -18.36 7.84 5.68
CA LEU A 486 -19.37 7.01 6.34
C LEU A 486 -20.03 6.07 5.32
N PRO A 487 -20.37 4.84 5.71
CA PRO A 487 -21.24 4.00 4.91
C PRO A 487 -22.55 4.72 4.65
N ASP A 488 -23.07 4.51 3.47
CA ASP A 488 -24.29 5.19 3.09
C ASP A 488 -25.46 4.89 4.03
N TYR A 489 -26.26 5.90 4.25
CA TYR A 489 -27.40 5.82 5.15
C TYR A 489 -28.68 5.93 4.33
N THR A 490 -29.49 4.89 4.38
CA THR A 490 -30.88 4.95 3.89
C THR A 490 -31.80 5.41 5.01
N GLU A 491 -32.48 6.53 4.84
CA GLU A 491 -33.55 6.95 5.74
C GLU A 491 -34.69 5.91 5.75
N ALA A 492 -35.53 5.94 6.79
CA ALA A 492 -36.63 5.00 6.93
C ALA A 492 -37.60 4.94 5.73
N ASN A 493 -37.55 5.92 4.82
CA ASN A 493 -38.32 6.03 3.59
C ASN A 493 -37.52 5.66 2.33
N GLY A 494 -36.24 5.20 2.47
CA GLY A 494 -35.40 4.89 1.33
C GLY A 494 -34.59 6.07 0.79
N ALA A 495 -34.78 7.28 1.30
CA ALA A 495 -33.99 8.47 0.89
C ALA A 495 -32.53 8.35 1.30
N THR A 496 -31.63 8.71 0.41
CA THR A 496 -30.20 8.74 0.69
C THR A 496 -29.77 10.14 1.09
N SER A 497 -28.84 10.24 2.06
CA SER A 497 -28.33 11.55 2.49
C SER A 497 -27.22 12.04 1.56
N SER A 498 -27.28 13.32 1.17
CA SER A 498 -26.21 14.03 0.47
C SER A 498 -25.52 15.02 1.41
N GLY A 499 -24.41 15.58 0.99
CA GLY A 499 -23.71 16.63 1.74
C GLY A 499 -22.77 16.09 2.83
N GLU A 500 -22.34 14.84 2.74
CA GLU A 500 -21.32 14.30 3.62
C GLU A 500 -19.98 15.02 3.42
N TRP A 501 -19.31 15.33 4.51
CA TRP A 501 -17.98 15.89 4.46
C TRP A 501 -17.04 15.22 5.46
N VAL A 502 -15.75 15.27 5.16
CA VAL A 502 -14.71 14.66 5.97
C VAL A 502 -13.53 15.61 6.14
N VAL A 503 -12.96 15.66 7.35
CA VAL A 503 -11.65 16.25 7.62
C VAL A 503 -10.72 15.14 8.04
N ARG A 504 -9.53 15.10 7.43
CA ARG A 504 -8.50 14.11 7.75
C ARG A 504 -7.17 14.78 7.99
N THR A 505 -6.44 14.28 8.97
CA THR A 505 -5.03 14.62 9.18
C THR A 505 -4.22 13.35 9.32
N GLN A 506 -3.05 13.29 8.69
CA GLN A 506 -2.24 12.08 8.67
C GLN A 506 -0.76 12.41 8.85
N LEU A 507 -0.12 11.70 9.78
CA LEU A 507 1.32 11.61 9.89
C LEU A 507 1.77 10.33 9.16
N GLN A 508 2.65 10.49 8.19
CA GLN A 508 3.30 9.40 7.49
C GLN A 508 4.77 9.35 7.88
N PHE A 509 5.24 8.16 8.18
CA PHE A 509 6.63 7.87 8.49
C PHE A 509 7.14 6.70 7.66
N GLN A 510 8.37 6.83 7.11
CA GLN A 510 9.04 5.79 6.34
C GLN A 510 10.49 5.62 6.83
N PHE A 511 10.98 4.42 6.82
CA PHE A 511 12.37 4.10 7.19
C PHE A 511 12.98 3.01 6.30
#